data_b69153a144c846645548dc892b818dfc
#
_entry.id   b69153a144c846645548dc892b818dfc
#
_cell.length_a   1.000
_cell.length_b   1.000
_cell.length_c   1.000
_cell.angle_alpha   90.00
_cell.angle_beta   90.00
_cell.angle_gamma   90.00
#
_symmetry.space_group_name_H-M   'P 1'
#
loop_
_entity.id
_entity.type
_entity.pdbx_description
1 polymer ?
#
loop_
_entity_poly.entity_id
_entity_poly.type
_entity_poly.pdbx_seq_one_letter_code
_entity_poly.pdbx_strand_id
1 'polypeptide(L)'
;MKPKICLIEDDPIMGEALVERLDMEGYACDWFQRGRLAVPSLLHKNYALAISDIRLPDISGEELFLELRQSGQPLPPFLFITGHGAIDQAVRLLKLGAEDYLTKPLDVPKLLDKVRSLSSSERVPTDDDPQLGISSRMRQIEAMLPRFAANARMVLITGESGVGKEIVARALHAQADPAGKAPFVAVNCGAVSESLMEAELFGHARGAFTGAVKEHKGCFEQADGGTLFLDEIGDMSLPMQVKVLRAIQERAIMRVGGEKPVQVNIRLVCATHRDLKKMVEEGRFREDLYYRIHVVQIDIPPLRERREDILWLADRFLAEFSEDGQKRSLDASAEDAMLAADWPGNVRELRHCLERCCILSPSPVLTAATLCGDSTPLKTLPSQTLADHVAVSERRRIIESLAANQGRIAETALQLGISRKNLWEKMKKHGIGAQTGEEA
;
A
#
# COMPACT_ATOMS: atom_id res chain seq x y z
N MET A 1 32.28 10.63 7.32
CA MET A 1 33.06 10.27 6.09
C MET A 1 32.28 10.73 4.90
N LYS A 2 32.93 11.24 3.82
CA LYS A 2 32.21 11.56 2.57
C LYS A 2 31.57 10.25 2.01
N PRO A 3 30.28 10.25 1.61
CA PRO A 3 29.69 9.10 0.93
C PRO A 3 30.48 8.76 -0.34
N LYS A 4 30.65 7.48 -0.63
CA LYS A 4 31.51 7.03 -1.73
C LYS A 4 30.69 6.54 -2.91
N ILE A 5 31.00 7.05 -4.10
CA ILE A 5 30.31 6.73 -5.37
C ILE A 5 31.27 5.93 -6.26
N CYS A 6 30.78 4.87 -6.89
CA CYS A 6 31.47 4.17 -7.95
C CYS A 6 30.96 4.73 -9.29
N LEU A 7 31.84 5.39 -10.06
CA LEU A 7 31.54 5.90 -11.40
C LEU A 7 32.18 4.98 -12.45
N ILE A 8 31.40 4.53 -13.43
CA ILE A 8 31.87 3.71 -14.55
C ILE A 8 31.49 4.42 -15.84
N GLU A 9 32.45 5.11 -16.44
CA GLU A 9 32.30 5.93 -17.66
C GLU A 9 33.58 5.87 -18.46
N ASP A 10 33.51 5.47 -19.72
CA ASP A 10 34.68 5.28 -20.58
C ASP A 10 35.13 6.57 -21.24
N ASP A 11 34.26 7.55 -21.41
CA ASP A 11 34.62 8.89 -21.92
C ASP A 11 35.43 9.65 -20.88
N PRO A 12 36.74 9.97 -21.16
CA PRO A 12 37.59 10.64 -20.19
C PRO A 12 37.10 12.07 -19.86
N ILE A 13 36.56 12.79 -20.82
CA ILE A 13 36.11 14.18 -20.62
C ILE A 13 34.87 14.18 -19.71
N MET A 14 33.93 13.29 -19.99
CA MET A 14 32.72 13.17 -19.20
C MET A 14 33.01 12.61 -17.81
N GLY A 15 33.88 11.62 -17.70
CA GLY A 15 34.29 11.02 -16.44
C GLY A 15 34.95 12.02 -15.50
N GLU A 16 35.95 12.80 -15.99
CA GLU A 16 36.61 13.86 -15.22
C GLU A 16 35.61 14.93 -14.75
N ALA A 17 34.75 15.41 -15.65
CA ALA A 17 33.73 16.42 -15.30
C ALA A 17 32.74 15.92 -14.24
N LEU A 18 32.34 14.64 -14.29
CA LEU A 18 31.46 14.04 -13.30
C LEU A 18 32.15 13.86 -11.94
N VAL A 19 33.42 13.42 -11.93
CA VAL A 19 34.21 13.28 -10.70
C VAL A 19 34.37 14.63 -10.01
N GLU A 20 34.79 15.66 -10.76
CA GLU A 20 34.94 17.01 -10.23
C GLU A 20 33.62 17.54 -9.66
N ARG A 21 32.54 17.34 -10.40
CA ARG A 21 31.22 17.81 -9.95
C ARG A 21 30.72 17.08 -8.70
N LEU A 22 30.93 15.78 -8.60
CA LEU A 22 30.55 14.98 -7.44
C LEU A 22 31.40 15.35 -6.21
N ASP A 23 32.70 15.63 -6.39
CA ASP A 23 33.55 16.08 -5.26
C ASP A 23 33.13 17.45 -4.72
N MET A 24 32.74 18.37 -5.60
CA MET A 24 32.18 19.68 -5.21
C MET A 24 30.89 19.54 -4.38
N GLU A 25 30.09 18.51 -4.63
CA GLU A 25 28.86 18.20 -3.88
C GLU A 25 29.13 17.37 -2.60
N GLY A 26 30.40 17.08 -2.31
CA GLY A 26 30.78 16.40 -1.06
C GLY A 26 30.87 14.88 -1.13
N TYR A 27 30.86 14.29 -2.32
CA TYR A 27 31.02 12.85 -2.52
C TYR A 27 32.47 12.48 -2.81
N ALA A 28 32.91 11.30 -2.36
CA ALA A 28 34.17 10.72 -2.80
C ALA A 28 33.88 9.77 -3.98
N CYS A 29 34.64 9.88 -5.08
CA CYS A 29 34.35 9.12 -6.29
C CYS A 29 35.52 8.18 -6.65
N ASP A 30 35.24 6.89 -6.83
CA ASP A 30 36.16 5.95 -7.49
C ASP A 30 35.70 5.81 -8.95
N TRP A 31 36.51 6.29 -9.89
CA TRP A 31 36.19 6.26 -11.30
C TRP A 31 36.90 5.14 -12.04
N PHE A 32 36.15 4.40 -12.86
CA PHE A 32 36.60 3.29 -13.69
C PHE A 32 36.21 3.53 -15.16
N GLN A 33 37.16 3.40 -16.06
CA GLN A 33 36.90 3.55 -17.51
C GLN A 33 36.46 2.25 -18.17
N ARG A 34 36.39 1.15 -17.42
CA ARG A 34 35.99 -0.19 -17.89
C ARG A 34 35.16 -0.89 -16.83
N GLY A 35 34.09 -1.54 -17.25
CA GLY A 35 33.17 -2.23 -16.34
C GLY A 35 33.83 -3.34 -15.52
N ARG A 36 34.68 -4.18 -16.16
CA ARG A 36 35.36 -5.28 -15.47
C ARG A 36 36.35 -4.83 -14.39
N LEU A 37 36.90 -3.62 -14.51
CA LEU A 37 37.77 -3.06 -13.47
C LEU A 37 36.99 -2.60 -12.23
N ALA A 38 35.69 -2.29 -12.37
CA ALA A 38 34.85 -1.89 -11.26
C ALA A 38 34.34 -3.09 -10.44
N VAL A 39 34.23 -4.29 -11.03
CA VAL A 39 33.66 -5.49 -10.39
C VAL A 39 34.29 -5.80 -9.03
N PRO A 40 35.63 -5.92 -8.86
CA PRO A 40 36.23 -6.22 -7.57
C PRO A 40 35.94 -5.14 -6.53
N SER A 41 35.90 -3.88 -6.95
CA SER A 41 35.58 -2.76 -6.07
C SER A 41 34.13 -2.77 -5.63
N LEU A 42 33.19 -3.04 -6.52
CA LEU A 42 31.76 -3.14 -6.22
C LEU A 42 31.43 -4.31 -5.29
N LEU A 43 32.19 -5.40 -5.34
CA LEU A 43 32.00 -6.57 -4.47
C LEU A 43 32.65 -6.41 -3.09
N HIS A 44 33.72 -5.61 -2.95
CA HIS A 44 34.49 -5.55 -1.72
C HIS A 44 34.46 -4.21 -0.97
N LYS A 45 33.93 -3.16 -1.59
CA LYS A 45 33.81 -1.83 -0.99
C LYS A 45 32.35 -1.42 -0.84
N ASN A 46 32.03 -0.74 0.24
CA ASN A 46 30.72 -0.16 0.44
C ASN A 46 30.64 1.18 -0.32
N TYR A 47 29.89 1.19 -1.41
CA TYR A 47 29.51 2.40 -2.13
C TYR A 47 28.08 2.82 -1.76
N ALA A 48 27.86 4.13 -1.65
CA ALA A 48 26.52 4.68 -1.46
C ALA A 48 25.67 4.62 -2.75
N LEU A 49 26.37 4.65 -3.92
CA LEU A 49 25.75 4.61 -5.23
C LEU A 49 26.75 4.13 -6.29
N ALA A 50 26.31 3.38 -7.27
CA ALA A 50 27.03 3.10 -8.50
C ALA A 50 26.38 3.82 -9.69
N ILE A 51 27.16 4.60 -10.43
CA ILE A 51 26.73 5.27 -11.65
C ILE A 51 27.47 4.60 -12.82
N SER A 52 26.76 4.06 -13.80
CA SER A 52 27.36 3.32 -14.91
C SER A 52 26.80 3.72 -16.26
N ASP A 53 27.66 3.96 -17.23
CA ASP A 53 27.22 3.96 -18.64
C ASP A 53 26.75 2.55 -19.02
N ILE A 54 25.73 2.50 -19.87
CA ILE A 54 25.25 1.24 -20.46
C ILE A 54 26.24 0.72 -21.51
N ARG A 55 26.92 1.62 -22.24
CA ARG A 55 27.87 1.27 -23.30
C ARG A 55 29.30 1.43 -22.81
N LEU A 56 29.89 0.35 -22.35
CA LEU A 56 31.29 0.31 -21.93
C LEU A 56 32.12 -0.50 -22.94
N PRO A 57 33.43 -0.27 -23.05
CA PRO A 57 34.27 -0.88 -24.10
C PRO A 57 34.55 -2.38 -23.93
N ASP A 58 34.39 -2.90 -22.70
CA ASP A 58 34.78 -4.28 -22.35
C ASP A 58 33.59 -5.17 -21.96
N ILE A 59 32.53 -4.62 -21.42
CA ILE A 59 31.28 -5.30 -21.04
C ILE A 59 30.16 -4.28 -21.07
N SER A 60 28.94 -4.67 -21.47
CA SER A 60 27.82 -3.74 -21.35
C SER A 60 27.42 -3.53 -19.90
N GLY A 61 26.90 -2.33 -19.58
CA GLY A 61 26.39 -2.05 -18.22
C GLY A 61 25.29 -3.04 -17.79
N GLU A 62 24.50 -3.56 -18.74
CA GLU A 62 23.47 -4.59 -18.51
C GLU A 62 24.11 -5.92 -18.09
N GLU A 63 25.09 -6.40 -18.84
CA GLU A 63 25.82 -7.64 -18.51
C GLU A 63 26.59 -7.52 -17.19
N LEU A 64 27.24 -6.37 -16.95
CA LEU A 64 27.92 -6.06 -15.70
C LEU A 64 26.96 -6.17 -14.50
N PHE A 65 25.78 -5.57 -14.61
CA PHE A 65 24.80 -5.59 -13.55
C PHE A 65 24.24 -6.99 -13.26
N LEU A 66 23.99 -7.78 -14.33
CA LEU A 66 23.54 -9.17 -14.20
C LEU A 66 24.62 -10.06 -13.56
N GLU A 67 25.90 -9.91 -13.97
CA GLU A 67 27.03 -10.64 -13.38
C GLU A 67 27.17 -10.34 -11.87
N LEU A 68 27.07 -9.07 -11.48
CA LEU A 68 27.10 -8.65 -10.09
C LEU A 68 25.92 -9.21 -9.27
N ARG A 69 24.72 -9.21 -9.84
CA ARG A 69 23.54 -9.79 -9.16
C ARG A 69 23.64 -11.30 -8.94
N GLN A 70 24.22 -12.01 -9.90
CA GLN A 70 24.44 -13.47 -9.77
C GLN A 70 25.45 -13.84 -8.68
N SER A 71 26.29 -12.90 -8.24
CA SER A 71 27.24 -13.14 -7.15
C SER A 71 26.56 -13.33 -5.77
N GLY A 72 25.28 -12.95 -5.63
CA GLY A 72 24.53 -13.06 -4.37
C GLY A 72 24.96 -12.10 -3.29
N GLN A 73 25.85 -11.14 -3.57
CA GLN A 73 26.29 -10.13 -2.61
C GLN A 73 25.41 -8.88 -2.66
N PRO A 74 25.22 -8.17 -1.54
CA PRO A 74 24.49 -6.91 -1.52
C PRO A 74 25.21 -5.88 -2.38
N LEU A 75 24.50 -5.32 -3.37
CA LEU A 75 25.02 -4.30 -4.27
C LEU A 75 24.55 -2.91 -3.84
N PRO A 76 25.34 -1.86 -4.11
CA PRO A 76 24.85 -0.49 -4.00
C PRO A 76 23.72 -0.24 -4.99
N PRO A 77 22.86 0.76 -4.76
CA PRO A 77 21.89 1.21 -5.76
C PRO A 77 22.61 1.58 -7.07
N PHE A 78 22.02 1.24 -8.24
CA PHE A 78 22.59 1.50 -9.57
C PHE A 78 21.80 2.56 -10.31
N LEU A 79 22.49 3.61 -10.77
CA LEU A 79 21.97 4.62 -11.68
C LEU A 79 22.66 4.48 -13.03
N PHE A 80 21.90 4.21 -14.09
CA PHE A 80 22.45 4.03 -15.42
C PHE A 80 22.44 5.33 -16.24
N ILE A 81 23.47 5.54 -17.06
CA ILE A 81 23.55 6.62 -18.04
C ILE A 81 23.40 5.99 -19.43
N THR A 82 22.50 6.53 -20.28
CA THR A 82 22.20 5.95 -21.58
C THR A 82 22.17 6.99 -22.70
N GLY A 83 22.66 6.64 -23.89
CA GLY A 83 22.51 7.46 -25.09
C GLY A 83 21.15 7.31 -25.77
N HIS A 84 20.83 8.24 -26.68
CA HIS A 84 19.65 8.16 -27.54
C HIS A 84 19.65 6.82 -28.32
N GLY A 85 18.66 5.97 -28.11
CA GLY A 85 18.52 4.65 -28.77
C GLY A 85 18.70 3.42 -27.86
N ALA A 86 19.05 3.58 -26.58
CA ALA A 86 19.14 2.48 -25.62
C ALA A 86 18.08 2.55 -24.49
N ILE A 87 16.99 3.25 -24.73
CA ILE A 87 15.88 3.41 -23.75
C ILE A 87 15.27 2.04 -23.41
N ASP A 88 15.12 1.16 -24.41
CA ASP A 88 14.60 -0.20 -24.18
C ASP A 88 15.52 -1.04 -23.28
N GLN A 89 16.84 -0.81 -23.33
CA GLN A 89 17.81 -1.45 -22.43
C GLN A 89 17.69 -0.88 -21.02
N ALA A 90 17.53 0.44 -20.89
CA ALA A 90 17.33 1.08 -19.59
C ALA A 90 16.04 0.59 -18.90
N VAL A 91 14.95 0.43 -19.65
CA VAL A 91 13.69 -0.14 -19.12
C VAL A 91 13.88 -1.60 -18.66
N ARG A 92 14.69 -2.40 -19.37
CA ARG A 92 15.02 -3.77 -18.93
C ARG A 92 15.84 -3.76 -17.64
N LEU A 93 16.82 -2.85 -17.52
CA LEU A 93 17.63 -2.71 -16.31
C LEU A 93 16.79 -2.33 -15.07
N LEU A 94 15.80 -1.45 -15.23
CA LEU A 94 14.84 -1.15 -14.16
C LEU A 94 14.04 -2.39 -13.73
N LYS A 95 13.59 -3.20 -14.69
CA LYS A 95 12.90 -4.47 -14.41
C LYS A 95 13.81 -5.49 -13.71
N LEU A 96 15.12 -5.40 -13.93
CA LEU A 96 16.14 -6.22 -13.30
C LEU A 96 16.58 -5.69 -11.92
N GLY A 97 16.01 -4.57 -11.46
CA GLY A 97 16.25 -4.01 -10.13
C GLY A 97 17.33 -2.92 -10.07
N ALA A 98 17.64 -2.26 -11.19
CA ALA A 98 18.34 -0.99 -11.18
C ALA A 98 17.40 0.11 -10.64
N GLU A 99 17.97 1.07 -9.91
CA GLU A 99 17.15 2.13 -9.26
C GLU A 99 16.61 3.14 -10.28
N ASP A 100 17.44 3.60 -11.23
CA ASP A 100 17.00 4.60 -12.21
C ASP A 100 17.98 4.70 -13.41
N TYR A 101 17.61 5.55 -14.39
CA TYR A 101 18.49 5.89 -15.49
C TYR A 101 18.38 7.34 -15.91
N LEU A 102 19.43 7.86 -16.58
CA LEU A 102 19.48 9.19 -17.20
C LEU A 102 19.89 9.09 -18.66
N THR A 103 19.33 9.94 -19.51
CA THR A 103 19.67 10.01 -20.94
C THR A 103 20.74 11.04 -21.21
N LYS A 104 21.69 10.71 -22.11
CA LYS A 104 22.62 11.71 -22.67
C LYS A 104 21.89 12.57 -23.74
N PRO A 105 22.05 13.91 -23.78
CA PRO A 105 22.97 14.71 -22.98
C PRO A 105 22.54 14.84 -21.51
N LEU A 106 23.53 14.73 -20.60
CA LEU A 106 23.28 14.74 -19.17
C LEU A 106 22.84 16.13 -18.68
N ASP A 107 21.69 16.19 -18.05
CA ASP A 107 21.24 17.29 -17.23
C ASP A 107 21.93 17.18 -15.84
N VAL A 108 22.97 17.96 -15.61
CA VAL A 108 23.78 17.89 -14.39
C VAL A 108 22.97 18.16 -13.12
N PRO A 109 22.10 19.19 -13.03
CA PRO A 109 21.17 19.38 -11.92
C PRO A 109 20.38 18.10 -11.62
N LYS A 110 19.77 17.51 -12.62
CA LYS A 110 18.95 16.30 -12.50
C LYS A 110 19.75 15.07 -12.05
N LEU A 111 21.01 14.95 -12.52
CA LEU A 111 21.94 13.92 -12.03
C LEU A 111 22.22 14.11 -10.54
N LEU A 112 22.53 15.30 -10.10
CA LEU A 112 22.85 15.58 -8.69
C LEU A 112 21.68 15.33 -7.76
N ASP A 113 20.47 15.68 -8.17
CA ASP A 113 19.25 15.41 -7.40
C ASP A 113 19.07 13.88 -7.23
N LYS A 114 19.26 13.09 -8.30
CA LYS A 114 19.22 11.62 -8.21
C LYS A 114 20.35 11.05 -7.34
N VAL A 115 21.56 11.58 -7.45
CA VAL A 115 22.68 11.18 -6.61
C VAL A 115 22.37 11.44 -5.13
N ARG A 116 21.84 12.60 -4.78
CA ARG A 116 21.44 12.91 -3.39
C ARG A 116 20.37 11.95 -2.87
N SER A 117 19.34 11.67 -3.68
CA SER A 117 18.23 10.79 -3.28
C SER A 117 18.67 9.33 -3.10
N LEU A 118 19.61 8.84 -3.94
CA LEU A 118 20.03 7.44 -3.94
C LEU A 118 21.21 7.14 -2.99
N SER A 119 22.04 8.16 -2.66
CA SER A 119 23.23 7.97 -1.80
C SER A 119 23.01 8.20 -0.30
N SER A 120 21.87 8.78 0.09
CA SER A 120 21.53 8.97 1.51
C SER A 120 21.01 7.66 2.12
N SER A 121 21.71 7.14 3.13
CA SER A 121 21.27 5.98 3.92
C SER A 121 20.03 6.27 4.79
N GLU A 122 19.70 7.53 4.97
CA GLU A 122 18.42 8.01 5.49
C GLU A 122 17.61 8.52 4.29
N ARG A 123 16.65 7.73 3.83
CA ARG A 123 15.61 8.24 2.94
C ARG A 123 14.81 9.30 3.70
N VAL A 124 15.29 10.55 3.64
CA VAL A 124 14.40 11.67 3.85
C VAL A 124 13.45 11.66 2.66
N PRO A 125 12.14 11.52 2.84
CA PRO A 125 11.19 11.59 1.73
C PRO A 125 11.43 12.90 0.99
N THR A 126 11.94 12.84 -0.25
CA THR A 126 11.99 13.99 -1.13
C THR A 126 10.59 14.22 -1.71
N ASP A 127 10.26 15.45 -2.06
CA ASP A 127 8.96 15.79 -2.69
C ASP A 127 8.64 14.96 -3.95
N ASP A 128 9.63 14.27 -4.53
CA ASP A 128 9.51 13.36 -5.68
C ASP A 128 9.33 11.88 -5.30
N ASP A 129 9.42 11.50 -4.01
CA ASP A 129 9.19 10.10 -3.59
C ASP A 129 7.69 9.81 -3.65
N PRO A 130 7.23 8.77 -4.36
CA PRO A 130 5.80 8.50 -4.49
C PRO A 130 5.19 8.24 -3.12
N GLN A 131 4.31 9.14 -2.70
CA GLN A 131 3.64 9.06 -1.39
C GLN A 131 2.44 8.13 -1.44
N LEU A 132 1.80 8.00 -2.61
CA LEU A 132 0.55 7.26 -2.79
C LEU A 132 0.73 5.90 -3.46
N GLY A 133 1.79 5.72 -4.26
CA GLY A 133 2.10 4.48 -4.97
C GLY A 133 3.03 4.72 -6.15
N ILE A 134 3.62 3.62 -6.66
CA ILE A 134 4.54 3.66 -7.81
C ILE A 134 3.83 3.38 -9.14
N SER A 135 2.60 2.84 -9.10
CA SER A 135 1.83 2.54 -10.30
C SER A 135 1.49 3.82 -11.08
N SER A 136 1.38 3.68 -12.40
CA SER A 136 1.07 4.80 -13.29
C SER A 136 -0.22 5.55 -12.88
N ARG A 137 -1.23 4.80 -12.42
CA ARG A 137 -2.51 5.35 -11.99
C ARG A 137 -2.38 6.17 -10.71
N MET A 138 -1.64 5.68 -9.70
CA MET A 138 -1.44 6.41 -8.45
C MET A 138 -0.55 7.64 -8.66
N ARG A 139 0.45 7.56 -9.52
CA ARG A 139 1.27 8.73 -9.91
C ARG A 139 0.45 9.80 -10.64
N GLN A 140 -0.49 9.40 -11.50
CA GLN A 140 -1.41 10.35 -12.14
C GLN A 140 -2.30 11.06 -11.10
N ILE A 141 -2.83 10.31 -10.13
CA ILE A 141 -3.60 10.90 -9.02
C ILE A 141 -2.73 11.90 -8.25
N GLU A 142 -1.53 11.50 -7.86
CA GLU A 142 -0.59 12.34 -7.13
C GLU A 142 -0.25 13.65 -7.88
N ALA A 143 0.02 13.55 -9.18
CA ALA A 143 0.30 14.70 -10.03
C ALA A 143 -0.88 15.70 -10.17
N MET A 144 -2.14 15.22 -9.96
CA MET A 144 -3.32 16.08 -9.99
C MET A 144 -3.59 16.79 -8.65
N LEU A 145 -3.07 16.27 -7.53
CA LEU A 145 -3.37 16.82 -6.20
C LEU A 145 -3.04 18.31 -6.04
N PRO A 146 -1.89 18.85 -6.51
CA PRO A 146 -1.58 20.27 -6.37
C PRO A 146 -2.63 21.16 -7.06
N ARG A 147 -3.08 20.74 -8.26
CA ARG A 147 -4.14 21.44 -9.00
C ARG A 147 -5.48 21.42 -8.27
N PHE A 148 -5.85 20.29 -7.69
CA PHE A 148 -7.09 20.16 -6.91
C PHE A 148 -6.98 20.94 -5.60
N ALA A 149 -5.82 20.89 -4.94
CA ALA A 149 -5.55 21.66 -3.74
C ALA A 149 -5.67 23.17 -3.95
N ALA A 150 -5.23 23.68 -5.09
CA ALA A 150 -5.33 25.11 -5.38
C ALA A 150 -6.75 25.57 -5.74
N ASN A 151 -7.53 24.75 -6.47
CA ASN A 151 -8.74 25.18 -7.13
C ASN A 151 -10.05 24.55 -6.62
N ALA A 152 -9.99 23.35 -6.02
CA ALA A 152 -11.19 22.62 -5.62
C ALA A 152 -11.47 22.78 -4.13
N ARG A 153 -12.68 23.28 -3.81
CA ARG A 153 -13.17 23.30 -2.43
C ARG A 153 -13.92 22.03 -2.04
N MET A 154 -14.34 21.26 -3.03
CA MET A 154 -15.08 20.00 -2.85
C MET A 154 -14.45 18.93 -3.72
N VAL A 155 -14.11 17.79 -3.13
CA VAL A 155 -13.50 16.64 -3.79
C VAL A 155 -14.20 15.38 -3.32
N LEU A 156 -14.62 14.53 -4.25
CA LEU A 156 -15.17 13.21 -4.00
C LEU A 156 -14.11 12.16 -4.32
N ILE A 157 -13.79 11.30 -3.35
CA ILE A 157 -12.85 10.18 -3.52
C ILE A 157 -13.66 8.89 -3.55
N THR A 158 -13.57 8.15 -4.65
CA THR A 158 -14.25 6.87 -4.83
C THR A 158 -13.26 5.72 -4.90
N GLY A 159 -13.70 4.53 -4.51
CA GLY A 159 -12.89 3.32 -4.55
C GLY A 159 -13.30 2.32 -3.47
N GLU A 160 -12.91 1.07 -3.65
CA GLU A 160 -13.26 -0.02 -2.73
C GLU A 160 -12.82 0.26 -1.27
N SER A 161 -13.36 -0.52 -0.33
CA SER A 161 -12.91 -0.43 1.06
C SER A 161 -11.43 -0.82 1.18
N GLY A 162 -10.67 -0.06 1.98
CA GLY A 162 -9.26 -0.35 2.24
C GLY A 162 -8.28 0.06 1.15
N VAL A 163 -8.69 0.77 0.08
CA VAL A 163 -7.78 1.22 -1.00
C VAL A 163 -6.85 2.38 -0.63
N GLY A 164 -7.14 3.08 0.50
CA GLY A 164 -6.35 4.22 0.96
C GLY A 164 -6.99 5.58 0.70
N LYS A 165 -8.34 5.70 0.66
CA LYS A 165 -9.08 6.96 0.44
C LYS A 165 -8.64 8.08 1.40
N GLU A 166 -8.46 7.76 2.69
CA GLU A 166 -8.01 8.73 3.69
C GLU A 166 -6.57 9.23 3.43
N ILE A 167 -5.68 8.35 2.97
CA ILE A 167 -4.29 8.74 2.64
C ILE A 167 -4.28 9.77 1.51
N VAL A 168 -5.09 9.56 0.47
CA VAL A 168 -5.25 10.52 -0.63
C VAL A 168 -5.85 11.85 -0.13
N ALA A 169 -6.82 11.81 0.78
CA ALA A 169 -7.39 13.02 1.38
C ALA A 169 -6.36 13.80 2.21
N ARG A 170 -5.50 13.11 2.98
CA ARG A 170 -4.40 13.73 3.74
C ARG A 170 -3.33 14.30 2.82
N ALA A 171 -2.97 13.62 1.74
CA ALA A 171 -2.05 14.14 0.74
C ALA A 171 -2.60 15.40 0.06
N LEU A 172 -3.89 15.41 -0.29
CA LEU A 172 -4.56 16.59 -0.82
C LEU A 172 -4.54 17.77 0.18
N HIS A 173 -4.78 17.51 1.46
CA HIS A 173 -4.70 18.51 2.52
C HIS A 173 -3.27 19.07 2.66
N ALA A 174 -2.25 18.23 2.68
CA ALA A 174 -0.86 18.66 2.77
C ALA A 174 -0.44 19.55 1.60
N GLN A 175 -0.90 19.25 0.38
CA GLN A 175 -0.70 20.12 -0.79
C GLN A 175 -1.42 21.48 -0.66
N ALA A 176 -2.54 21.52 0.06
CA ALA A 176 -3.31 22.73 0.28
C ALA A 176 -2.76 23.62 1.40
N ASP A 177 -2.09 23.01 2.37
CA ASP A 177 -1.44 23.67 3.51
C ASP A 177 -0.01 23.17 3.69
N PRO A 178 0.93 23.60 2.84
CA PRO A 178 2.34 23.20 2.98
C PRO A 178 2.97 23.63 4.30
N ALA A 179 2.37 24.62 4.99
CA ALA A 179 2.85 25.10 6.29
C ALA A 179 2.39 24.24 7.47
N GLY A 180 1.47 23.29 7.24
CA GLY A 180 0.95 22.36 8.25
C GLY A 180 0.18 23.02 9.38
N LYS A 181 -0.44 24.18 9.14
CA LYS A 181 -1.14 24.99 10.17
C LYS A 181 -2.65 24.78 10.18
N ALA A 182 -3.22 24.41 9.04
CA ALA A 182 -4.65 24.24 8.90
C ALA A 182 -5.10 22.88 9.51
N PRO A 183 -6.27 22.82 10.16
CA PRO A 183 -6.77 21.59 10.73
C PRO A 183 -7.22 20.58 9.64
N PHE A 184 -6.95 19.29 9.87
CA PHE A 184 -7.54 18.18 9.14
C PHE A 184 -8.43 17.39 10.10
N VAL A 185 -9.74 17.44 9.89
CA VAL A 185 -10.71 16.74 10.72
C VAL A 185 -11.36 15.63 9.92
N ALA A 186 -11.23 14.38 10.38
CA ALA A 186 -11.78 13.20 9.73
C ALA A 186 -12.94 12.62 10.53
N VAL A 187 -14.04 12.29 9.85
CA VAL A 187 -15.25 11.68 10.42
C VAL A 187 -15.71 10.53 9.56
N ASN A 188 -15.99 9.39 10.19
CA ASN A 188 -16.61 8.25 9.50
C ASN A 188 -18.13 8.29 9.69
N CYS A 189 -18.87 8.43 8.59
CA CYS A 189 -20.33 8.59 8.59
C CYS A 189 -21.11 7.29 8.85
N GLY A 190 -20.45 6.12 8.78
CA GLY A 190 -21.09 4.82 9.02
C GLY A 190 -20.95 4.28 10.44
N ALA A 191 -20.15 4.91 11.29
CA ALA A 191 -19.69 4.30 12.55
C ALA A 191 -20.61 4.55 13.77
N VAL A 192 -21.56 5.49 13.70
CA VAL A 192 -22.34 5.96 14.87
C VAL A 192 -23.83 6.15 14.57
N SER A 193 -24.66 6.18 15.64
CA SER A 193 -26.09 6.49 15.51
C SER A 193 -26.33 7.90 14.96
N GLU A 194 -27.47 8.13 14.30
CA GLU A 194 -27.79 9.41 13.65
C GLU A 194 -27.72 10.60 14.62
N SER A 195 -28.27 10.48 15.82
CA SER A 195 -28.24 11.55 16.84
C SER A 195 -26.84 11.88 17.33
N LEU A 196 -25.97 10.86 17.44
CA LEU A 196 -24.58 11.06 17.83
C LEU A 196 -23.78 11.68 16.67
N MET A 197 -24.04 11.25 15.43
CA MET A 197 -23.44 11.83 14.24
C MET A 197 -23.79 13.32 14.10
N GLU A 198 -25.04 13.70 14.38
CA GLU A 198 -25.44 15.09 14.34
C GLU A 198 -24.67 15.96 15.34
N ALA A 199 -24.57 15.47 16.60
CA ALA A 199 -23.82 16.16 17.64
C ALA A 199 -22.30 16.24 17.36
N GLU A 200 -21.75 15.21 16.75
CA GLU A 200 -20.34 15.16 16.29
C GLU A 200 -20.08 16.16 15.16
N LEU A 201 -20.92 16.16 14.12
CA LEU A 201 -20.70 17.02 12.94
C LEU A 201 -20.96 18.50 13.26
N PHE A 202 -22.08 18.81 13.89
CA PHE A 202 -22.54 20.19 14.08
C PHE A 202 -22.28 20.75 15.48
N GLY A 203 -21.90 19.90 16.42
CA GLY A 203 -21.75 20.29 17.82
C GLY A 203 -23.09 20.47 18.55
N HIS A 204 -23.05 20.77 19.83
CA HIS A 204 -24.25 21.00 20.63
C HIS A 204 -24.06 22.13 21.62
N ALA A 205 -25.15 22.83 21.88
CA ALA A 205 -25.24 23.79 22.97
C ALA A 205 -25.39 23.08 24.34
N ARG A 206 -25.06 23.77 25.42
CA ARG A 206 -25.29 23.26 26.76
C ARG A 206 -26.78 22.98 26.98
N GLY A 207 -27.13 21.79 27.45
CA GLY A 207 -28.51 21.39 27.72
C GLY A 207 -29.29 20.91 26.49
N ALA A 208 -28.69 20.73 25.35
CA ALA A 208 -29.33 20.30 24.09
C ALA A 208 -29.99 18.92 24.19
N PHE A 209 -29.46 18.03 25.02
CA PHE A 209 -30.00 16.70 25.32
C PHE A 209 -29.56 16.21 26.69
N THR A 210 -30.14 15.12 27.17
CA THR A 210 -29.77 14.50 28.46
C THR A 210 -28.32 14.04 28.42
N GLY A 211 -27.41 14.73 29.16
CA GLY A 211 -25.98 14.50 29.15
C GLY A 211 -25.13 15.63 28.55
N ALA A 212 -25.74 16.62 27.89
CA ALA A 212 -25.06 17.80 27.35
C ALA A 212 -24.71 18.83 28.45
N VAL A 213 -23.79 18.46 29.36
CA VAL A 213 -23.40 19.30 30.50
C VAL A 213 -22.62 20.54 30.08
N LYS A 214 -21.80 20.42 29.00
CA LYS A 214 -20.99 21.49 28.41
C LYS A 214 -21.35 21.65 26.95
N GLU A 215 -21.07 22.81 26.37
CA GLU A 215 -21.11 22.99 24.94
C GLU A 215 -19.95 22.20 24.27
N HIS A 216 -20.18 21.72 23.05
CA HIS A 216 -19.20 21.02 22.24
C HIS A 216 -19.16 21.59 20.83
N LYS A 217 -17.93 21.85 20.33
CA LYS A 217 -17.72 22.26 18.94
C LYS A 217 -17.74 21.05 18.03
N GLY A 218 -18.60 21.06 17.02
CA GLY A 218 -18.67 20.01 16.02
C GLY A 218 -17.51 20.01 15.03
N CYS A 219 -17.40 18.95 14.24
CA CYS A 219 -16.31 18.76 13.29
C CYS A 219 -16.26 19.86 12.21
N PHE A 220 -17.40 20.43 11.81
CA PHE A 220 -17.44 21.59 10.92
C PHE A 220 -16.73 22.81 11.51
N GLU A 221 -16.93 23.09 12.78
CA GLU A 221 -16.26 24.21 13.48
C GLU A 221 -14.77 23.89 13.71
N GLN A 222 -14.45 22.64 14.07
CA GLN A 222 -13.07 22.21 14.29
C GLN A 222 -12.22 22.26 13.00
N ALA A 223 -12.87 22.05 11.85
CA ALA A 223 -12.23 22.08 10.53
C ALA A 223 -12.17 23.49 9.92
N ASP A 224 -12.63 24.53 10.64
CA ASP A 224 -12.63 25.91 10.10
C ASP A 224 -11.24 26.38 9.71
N GLY A 225 -11.11 26.94 8.52
CA GLY A 225 -9.83 27.30 7.90
C GLY A 225 -9.03 26.12 7.31
N GLY A 226 -9.53 24.90 7.43
CA GLY A 226 -8.83 23.67 7.01
C GLY A 226 -9.65 22.72 6.14
N THR A 227 -9.53 21.43 6.39
CA THR A 227 -10.18 20.36 5.61
C THR A 227 -11.05 19.49 6.52
N LEU A 228 -12.32 19.33 6.15
CA LEU A 228 -13.21 18.32 6.70
C LEU A 228 -13.25 17.11 5.76
N PHE A 229 -12.88 15.95 6.26
CA PHE A 229 -12.94 14.68 5.55
C PHE A 229 -14.11 13.85 6.06
N LEU A 230 -15.10 13.60 5.19
CA LEU A 230 -16.25 12.75 5.48
C LEU A 230 -16.05 11.40 4.81
N ASP A 231 -15.64 10.40 5.59
CA ASP A 231 -15.51 9.02 5.10
C ASP A 231 -16.86 8.33 5.09
N GLU A 232 -17.07 7.49 4.09
CA GLU A 232 -18.30 6.73 3.85
C GLU A 232 -19.57 7.61 3.83
N ILE A 233 -19.51 8.71 3.06
CA ILE A 233 -20.66 9.67 2.91
C ILE A 233 -21.93 8.97 2.41
N GLY A 234 -21.82 7.85 1.68
CA GLY A 234 -22.94 7.04 1.22
C GLY A 234 -23.70 6.31 2.33
N ASP A 235 -23.16 6.25 3.57
CA ASP A 235 -23.84 5.65 4.71
C ASP A 235 -24.67 6.64 5.52
N MET A 236 -24.60 7.93 5.17
CA MET A 236 -25.31 8.99 5.87
C MET A 236 -26.83 8.91 5.61
N SER A 237 -27.63 9.08 6.67
CA SER A 237 -29.10 9.10 6.56
C SER A 237 -29.61 10.30 5.75
N LEU A 238 -30.76 10.19 5.11
CA LEU A 238 -31.35 11.29 4.34
C LEU A 238 -31.54 12.60 5.15
N PRO A 239 -31.99 12.58 6.42
CA PRO A 239 -32.06 13.78 7.23
C PRO A 239 -30.70 14.45 7.44
N MET A 240 -29.65 13.65 7.66
CA MET A 240 -28.28 14.16 7.80
C MET A 240 -27.73 14.76 6.51
N GLN A 241 -28.04 14.13 5.35
CA GLN A 241 -27.68 14.67 4.04
C GLN A 241 -28.25 16.08 3.83
N VAL A 242 -29.48 16.35 4.28
CA VAL A 242 -30.10 17.69 4.23
C VAL A 242 -29.31 18.70 5.05
N LYS A 243 -28.92 18.33 6.27
CA LYS A 243 -28.17 19.23 7.17
C LYS A 243 -26.77 19.54 6.63
N VAL A 244 -26.09 18.52 6.10
CA VAL A 244 -24.78 18.68 5.46
C VAL A 244 -24.89 19.57 4.23
N LEU A 245 -25.90 19.36 3.39
CA LEU A 245 -26.12 20.20 2.22
C LEU A 245 -26.31 21.68 2.59
N ARG A 246 -27.13 21.97 3.60
CA ARG A 246 -27.31 23.35 4.12
C ARG A 246 -25.99 23.95 4.61
N ALA A 247 -25.24 23.20 5.42
CA ALA A 247 -23.94 23.66 5.93
C ALA A 247 -22.97 24.04 4.79
N ILE A 248 -22.95 23.23 3.71
CA ILE A 248 -22.12 23.50 2.51
C ILE A 248 -22.60 24.72 1.73
N GLN A 249 -23.93 24.88 1.58
CA GLN A 249 -24.51 25.98 0.78
C GLN A 249 -24.40 27.32 1.49
N GLU A 250 -24.76 27.36 2.78
CA GLU A 250 -24.80 28.57 3.61
C GLU A 250 -23.41 28.94 4.19
N ARG A 251 -22.44 28.01 4.13
CA ARG A 251 -21.14 28.12 4.81
C ARG A 251 -21.30 28.43 6.29
N ALA A 252 -22.35 27.94 6.89
CA ALA A 252 -22.70 28.13 8.28
C ALA A 252 -23.36 26.88 8.80
N ILE A 253 -23.14 26.60 10.07
CA ILE A 253 -23.78 25.51 10.79
C ILE A 253 -24.58 26.06 11.96
N MET A 254 -25.55 25.25 12.42
CA MET A 254 -26.27 25.50 13.65
C MET A 254 -26.03 24.36 14.60
N ARG A 255 -25.56 24.65 15.83
CA ARG A 255 -25.36 23.63 16.86
C ARG A 255 -26.70 23.02 17.28
N VAL A 256 -26.70 21.76 17.66
CA VAL A 256 -27.89 21.10 18.20
C VAL A 256 -28.37 21.86 19.45
N GLY A 257 -29.62 22.28 19.47
CA GLY A 257 -30.17 23.11 20.57
C GLY A 257 -29.65 24.57 20.60
N GLY A 258 -28.90 25.00 19.60
CA GLY A 258 -28.43 26.38 19.47
C GLY A 258 -29.32 27.20 18.52
N GLU A 259 -29.33 28.52 18.71
CA GLU A 259 -30.11 29.47 17.91
C GLU A 259 -29.26 30.34 16.97
N LYS A 260 -27.95 30.34 17.15
CA LYS A 260 -27.04 31.23 16.41
C LYS A 260 -26.28 30.43 15.34
N PRO A 261 -26.28 30.89 14.08
CA PRO A 261 -25.45 30.29 13.05
C PRO A 261 -23.97 30.60 13.32
N VAL A 262 -23.10 29.61 13.09
CA VAL A 262 -21.64 29.71 13.17
C VAL A 262 -21.09 29.60 11.77
N GLN A 263 -20.39 30.64 11.32
CA GLN A 263 -19.76 30.66 9.98
C GLN A 263 -18.56 29.70 9.96
N VAL A 264 -18.43 28.94 8.89
CA VAL A 264 -17.33 27.99 8.68
C VAL A 264 -16.81 28.09 7.24
N ASN A 265 -15.50 28.13 7.12
CA ASN A 265 -14.82 28.15 5.83
C ASN A 265 -13.92 26.93 5.67
N ILE A 266 -14.47 25.86 5.14
CA ILE A 266 -13.80 24.58 5.02
C ILE A 266 -13.57 24.17 3.57
N ARG A 267 -12.56 23.33 3.35
CA ARG A 267 -12.50 22.41 2.20
C ARG A 267 -13.19 21.12 2.62
N LEU A 268 -14.09 20.63 1.77
CA LEU A 268 -14.81 19.38 2.02
C LEU A 268 -14.25 18.28 1.11
N VAL A 269 -13.77 17.20 1.70
CA VAL A 269 -13.36 15.98 0.99
C VAL A 269 -14.29 14.86 1.44
N CYS A 270 -15.03 14.28 0.51
CA CYS A 270 -15.93 13.15 0.78
C CYS A 270 -15.34 11.88 0.21
N ALA A 271 -15.49 10.76 0.92
CA ALA A 271 -15.08 9.45 0.42
C ALA A 271 -16.21 8.44 0.52
N THR A 272 -16.24 7.49 -0.42
CA THR A 272 -17.20 6.37 -0.39
C THR A 272 -16.72 5.20 -1.25
N HIS A 273 -17.14 4.00 -0.89
CA HIS A 273 -17.02 2.81 -1.72
C HIS A 273 -18.31 2.51 -2.50
N ARG A 274 -19.39 3.25 -2.25
CA ARG A 274 -20.70 3.05 -2.87
C ARG A 274 -20.84 3.86 -4.15
N ASP A 275 -21.65 3.35 -5.07
CA ASP A 275 -22.09 4.09 -6.26
C ASP A 275 -23.18 5.08 -5.86
N LEU A 276 -22.78 6.34 -5.62
CA LEU A 276 -23.72 7.40 -5.23
C LEU A 276 -24.76 7.70 -6.31
N LYS A 277 -24.42 7.55 -7.60
CA LYS A 277 -25.35 7.79 -8.69
C LYS A 277 -26.49 6.78 -8.64
N LYS A 278 -26.17 5.50 -8.46
CA LYS A 278 -27.18 4.46 -8.28
C LYS A 278 -28.01 4.67 -7.01
N MET A 279 -27.39 5.14 -5.93
CA MET A 279 -28.11 5.47 -4.69
C MET A 279 -29.08 6.64 -4.87
N VAL A 280 -28.78 7.61 -5.74
CA VAL A 280 -29.71 8.69 -6.11
C VAL A 280 -30.92 8.12 -6.84
N GLU A 281 -30.72 7.25 -7.83
CA GLU A 281 -31.80 6.58 -8.57
C GLU A 281 -32.70 5.74 -7.64
N GLU A 282 -32.12 5.14 -6.60
CA GLU A 282 -32.85 4.35 -5.58
C GLU A 282 -33.47 5.22 -4.46
N GLY A 283 -33.32 6.54 -4.49
CA GLY A 283 -33.82 7.46 -3.47
C GLY A 283 -33.11 7.36 -2.10
N ARG A 284 -31.94 6.73 -2.02
CA ARG A 284 -31.11 6.57 -0.79
C ARG A 284 -30.07 7.67 -0.61
N PHE A 285 -29.82 8.44 -1.67
CA PHE A 285 -28.93 9.60 -1.63
C PHE A 285 -29.62 10.77 -2.36
N ARG A 286 -29.50 11.98 -1.82
CA ARG A 286 -30.14 13.15 -2.40
C ARG A 286 -29.38 13.62 -3.64
N GLU A 287 -30.10 13.90 -4.70
CA GLU A 287 -29.57 14.38 -5.97
C GLU A 287 -28.86 15.75 -5.83
N ASP A 288 -29.46 16.66 -5.05
CA ASP A 288 -28.90 17.99 -4.79
C ASP A 288 -27.56 17.94 -4.05
N LEU A 289 -27.42 17.05 -3.07
CA LEU A 289 -26.14 16.82 -2.38
C LEU A 289 -25.11 16.17 -3.31
N TYR A 290 -25.53 15.18 -4.11
CA TYR A 290 -24.65 14.51 -5.07
C TYR A 290 -24.00 15.53 -6.01
N TYR A 291 -24.76 16.37 -6.70
CA TYR A 291 -24.20 17.38 -7.60
C TYR A 291 -23.36 18.44 -6.88
N ARG A 292 -23.63 18.68 -5.60
CA ARG A 292 -22.84 19.64 -4.83
C ARG A 292 -21.46 19.11 -4.45
N ILE A 293 -21.32 17.83 -4.12
CA ILE A 293 -20.04 17.21 -3.74
C ILE A 293 -19.28 16.66 -4.95
N HIS A 294 -19.95 16.32 -6.03
CA HIS A 294 -19.38 15.74 -7.26
C HIS A 294 -18.85 16.83 -8.20
N VAL A 295 -17.95 17.70 -7.70
CA VAL A 295 -17.30 18.75 -8.52
C VAL A 295 -16.02 18.24 -9.13
N VAL A 296 -15.19 17.57 -8.32
CA VAL A 296 -13.97 16.88 -8.73
C VAL A 296 -14.02 15.48 -8.14
N GLN A 297 -13.78 14.47 -8.97
CA GLN A 297 -13.72 13.07 -8.53
C GLN A 297 -12.31 12.52 -8.70
N ILE A 298 -11.86 11.80 -7.65
CA ILE A 298 -10.65 10.98 -7.67
C ILE A 298 -11.08 9.53 -7.49
N ASP A 299 -10.81 8.69 -8.49
CA ASP A 299 -11.11 7.28 -8.43
C ASP A 299 -9.85 6.47 -8.16
N ILE A 300 -9.83 5.78 -7.02
CA ILE A 300 -8.67 4.99 -6.58
C ILE A 300 -8.89 3.54 -7.00
N PRO A 301 -8.02 2.98 -7.84
CA PRO A 301 -8.16 1.60 -8.29
C PRO A 301 -7.92 0.62 -7.13
N PRO A 302 -8.57 -0.55 -7.15
CA PRO A 302 -8.30 -1.63 -6.21
C PRO A 302 -6.87 -2.16 -6.38
N LEU A 303 -6.32 -2.75 -5.32
CA LEU A 303 -4.91 -3.17 -5.28
C LEU A 303 -4.56 -4.20 -6.37
N ARG A 304 -5.50 -5.07 -6.75
CA ARG A 304 -5.35 -6.05 -7.85
C ARG A 304 -5.14 -5.41 -9.23
N GLU A 305 -5.54 -4.14 -9.42
CA GLU A 305 -5.35 -3.38 -10.66
C GLU A 305 -4.06 -2.53 -10.65
N ARG A 306 -3.34 -2.51 -9.50
CA ARG A 306 -2.07 -1.80 -9.32
C ARG A 306 -1.05 -2.70 -8.61
N ARG A 307 -0.80 -3.87 -9.19
CA ARG A 307 0.06 -4.90 -8.57
C ARG A 307 1.48 -4.42 -8.31
N GLU A 308 1.95 -3.44 -9.08
CA GLU A 308 3.25 -2.78 -8.89
C GLU A 308 3.36 -2.14 -7.49
N ASP A 309 2.26 -1.66 -6.94
CA ASP A 309 2.24 -1.04 -5.61
C ASP A 309 2.31 -2.05 -4.46
N ILE A 310 2.05 -3.35 -4.71
CA ILE A 310 1.96 -4.38 -3.64
C ILE A 310 3.29 -4.50 -2.91
N LEU A 311 4.38 -4.75 -3.63
CA LEU A 311 5.71 -4.93 -3.01
C LEU A 311 6.23 -3.61 -2.44
N TRP A 312 6.00 -2.49 -3.13
CA TRP A 312 6.36 -1.17 -2.63
C TRP A 312 5.65 -0.84 -1.29
N LEU A 313 4.34 -1.14 -1.18
CA LEU A 313 3.60 -0.98 0.08
C LEU A 313 4.10 -1.95 1.15
N ALA A 314 4.41 -3.19 0.75
CA ALA A 314 4.93 -4.20 1.68
C ALA A 314 6.26 -3.76 2.30
N ASP A 315 7.18 -3.24 1.52
CA ASP A 315 8.47 -2.73 2.01
C ASP A 315 8.28 -1.58 3.00
N ARG A 316 7.35 -0.67 2.72
CA ARG A 316 7.04 0.44 3.63
C ARG A 316 6.43 -0.06 4.95
N PHE A 317 5.48 -1.00 4.90
CA PHE A 317 4.88 -1.56 6.11
C PHE A 317 5.90 -2.37 6.91
N LEU A 318 6.74 -3.16 6.26
CA LEU A 318 7.80 -3.90 6.95
C LEU A 318 8.82 -2.96 7.60
N ALA A 319 9.14 -1.83 6.98
CA ALA A 319 9.99 -0.80 7.59
C ALA A 319 9.31 -0.15 8.82
N GLU A 320 7.99 0.11 8.75
CA GLU A 320 7.19 0.64 9.87
C GLU A 320 7.12 -0.37 11.04
N PHE A 321 6.97 -1.67 10.74
CA PHE A 321 6.85 -2.73 11.77
C PHE A 321 8.20 -3.23 12.29
N SER A 322 9.32 -2.73 11.77
CA SER A 322 10.67 -3.08 12.24
C SER A 322 10.98 -2.33 13.53
N GLU A 323 10.50 -2.84 14.67
CA GLU A 323 10.91 -2.40 15.99
C GLU A 323 12.27 -3.06 16.35
N ASP A 324 13.10 -2.38 17.15
CA ASP A 324 14.38 -2.88 17.69
C ASP A 324 15.53 -3.16 16.69
N GLY A 325 15.55 -2.51 15.52
CA GLY A 325 16.68 -2.58 14.60
C GLY A 325 16.81 -3.89 13.80
N GLN A 326 15.86 -4.82 13.90
CA GLN A 326 15.77 -5.99 13.02
C GLN A 326 14.97 -5.65 11.76
N LYS A 327 15.66 -5.34 10.68
CA LYS A 327 15.04 -5.12 9.37
C LYS A 327 14.38 -6.44 8.90
N ARG A 328 13.06 -6.41 8.74
CA ARG A 328 12.30 -7.53 8.18
C ARG A 328 12.30 -7.45 6.65
N SER A 329 12.28 -8.61 5.98
CA SER A 329 12.27 -8.72 4.52
C SER A 329 11.41 -9.87 4.06
N LEU A 330 10.99 -9.82 2.78
CA LEU A 330 10.31 -10.92 2.11
C LEU A 330 11.35 -11.80 1.39
N ASP A 331 11.09 -13.09 1.28
CA ASP A 331 11.79 -13.94 0.32
C ASP A 331 11.03 -13.98 -1.01
N ALA A 332 11.65 -14.53 -2.06
CA ALA A 332 11.04 -14.62 -3.39
C ALA A 332 9.69 -15.37 -3.38
N SER A 333 9.54 -16.38 -2.52
CA SER A 333 8.29 -17.14 -2.41
C SER A 333 7.14 -16.30 -1.83
N ALA A 334 7.46 -15.41 -0.88
CA ALA A 334 6.50 -14.47 -0.30
C ALA A 334 6.10 -13.38 -1.29
N GLU A 335 7.07 -12.82 -2.04
CA GLU A 335 6.81 -11.84 -3.10
C GLU A 335 5.87 -12.40 -4.16
N ASP A 336 6.15 -13.61 -4.66
CA ASP A 336 5.30 -14.28 -5.65
C ASP A 336 3.88 -14.54 -5.11
N ALA A 337 3.76 -14.99 -3.86
CA ALA A 337 2.47 -15.22 -3.21
C ALA A 337 1.66 -13.92 -3.06
N MET A 338 2.32 -12.81 -2.69
CA MET A 338 1.68 -11.51 -2.55
C MET A 338 1.22 -10.95 -3.90
N LEU A 339 2.01 -11.11 -4.96
CA LEU A 339 1.65 -10.68 -6.32
C LEU A 339 0.53 -11.54 -6.93
N ALA A 340 0.42 -12.82 -6.54
CA ALA A 340 -0.64 -13.71 -7.01
C ALA A 340 -1.99 -13.49 -6.32
N ALA A 341 -2.00 -12.88 -5.13
CA ALA A 341 -3.22 -12.66 -4.35
C ALA A 341 -4.06 -11.49 -4.91
N ASP A 342 -5.40 -11.61 -4.77
CA ASP A 342 -6.34 -10.60 -5.28
C ASP A 342 -6.62 -9.45 -4.29
N TRP A 343 -6.27 -9.62 -3.02
CA TRP A 343 -6.43 -8.63 -1.96
C TRP A 343 -7.82 -7.98 -1.91
N PRO A 344 -8.91 -8.71 -1.65
CA PRO A 344 -10.26 -8.15 -1.62
C PRO A 344 -10.42 -7.04 -0.58
N GLY A 345 -9.67 -7.05 0.51
CA GLY A 345 -9.58 -5.98 1.50
C GLY A 345 -8.53 -4.92 1.17
N ASN A 346 -7.93 -4.97 -0.04
CA ASN A 346 -6.98 -4.01 -0.56
C ASN A 346 -5.77 -3.76 0.37
N VAL A 347 -5.33 -2.51 0.50
CA VAL A 347 -4.16 -2.11 1.31
C VAL A 347 -4.36 -2.42 2.79
N ARG A 348 -5.61 -2.36 3.28
CA ARG A 348 -5.92 -2.71 4.69
C ARG A 348 -5.64 -4.18 4.97
N GLU A 349 -6.06 -5.06 4.07
CA GLU A 349 -5.80 -6.50 4.19
C GLU A 349 -4.31 -6.81 4.09
N LEU A 350 -3.62 -6.22 3.12
CA LEU A 350 -2.18 -6.34 2.94
C LEU A 350 -1.42 -5.95 4.23
N ARG A 351 -1.75 -4.78 4.80
CA ARG A 351 -1.14 -4.30 6.05
C ARG A 351 -1.38 -5.26 7.21
N HIS A 352 -2.62 -5.69 7.43
CA HIS A 352 -2.95 -6.64 8.51
C HIS A 352 -2.27 -8.01 8.31
N CYS A 353 -2.14 -8.47 7.05
CA CYS A 353 -1.42 -9.71 6.75
C CYS A 353 0.04 -9.61 7.17
N LEU A 354 0.73 -8.54 6.77
CA LEU A 354 2.14 -8.32 7.12
C LEU A 354 2.34 -8.09 8.62
N GLU A 355 1.50 -7.29 9.26
CA GLU A 355 1.52 -7.06 10.70
C GLU A 355 1.41 -8.38 11.48
N ARG A 356 0.42 -9.20 11.11
CA ARG A 356 0.25 -10.55 11.69
C ARG A 356 1.49 -11.42 11.50
N CYS A 357 2.07 -11.42 10.29
CA CYS A 357 3.28 -12.18 10.01
C CYS A 357 4.47 -11.69 10.86
N CYS A 358 4.59 -10.38 11.03
CA CYS A 358 5.62 -9.79 11.88
C CYS A 358 5.49 -10.16 13.35
N ILE A 359 4.26 -10.28 13.85
CA ILE A 359 3.99 -10.69 15.25
C ILE A 359 4.25 -12.19 15.45
N LEU A 360 3.81 -13.03 14.49
CA LEU A 360 3.84 -14.49 14.66
C LEU A 360 5.17 -15.14 14.25
N SER A 361 5.94 -14.52 13.34
CA SER A 361 7.20 -15.08 12.88
C SER A 361 8.39 -14.61 13.70
N PRO A 362 9.17 -15.52 14.29
CA PRO A 362 10.44 -15.18 14.94
C PRO A 362 11.54 -14.86 13.93
N SER A 363 11.37 -15.25 12.65
CA SER A 363 12.36 -15.01 11.60
C SER A 363 12.24 -13.59 11.04
N PRO A 364 13.36 -12.89 10.78
CA PRO A 364 13.34 -11.61 10.09
C PRO A 364 12.97 -11.74 8.60
N VAL A 365 13.07 -12.94 8.02
CA VAL A 365 12.68 -13.22 6.63
C VAL A 365 11.33 -13.91 6.62
N LEU A 366 10.35 -13.28 5.97
CA LEU A 366 9.01 -13.81 5.80
C LEU A 366 8.93 -14.63 4.50
N THR A 367 8.34 -15.81 4.57
CA THR A 367 8.16 -16.76 3.46
C THR A 367 6.69 -16.86 3.07
N ALA A 368 6.37 -17.48 1.92
CA ALA A 368 4.99 -17.75 1.52
C ALA A 368 4.22 -18.55 2.60
N ALA A 369 4.88 -19.48 3.30
CA ALA A 369 4.28 -20.25 4.38
C ALA A 369 3.87 -19.35 5.57
N THR A 370 4.67 -18.33 5.88
CA THR A 370 4.35 -17.34 6.93
C THR A 370 3.17 -16.45 6.53
N LEU A 371 3.09 -16.04 5.26
CA LEU A 371 1.98 -15.22 4.75
C LEU A 371 0.66 -15.98 4.73
N CYS A 372 0.69 -17.22 4.27
CA CYS A 372 -0.51 -18.07 4.22
C CYS A 372 -1.00 -18.45 5.63
N GLY A 373 -0.13 -18.39 6.68
CA GLY A 373 -0.42 -18.89 8.01
C GLY A 373 -0.94 -20.34 7.92
N ASP A 374 -1.18 -21.04 8.99
CA ASP A 374 -1.99 -22.28 8.98
C ASP A 374 -3.48 -22.04 8.62
N SER A 375 -3.79 -20.86 8.15
CA SER A 375 -5.06 -20.52 7.55
C SER A 375 -5.04 -20.97 6.09
N THR A 376 -5.47 -22.18 5.83
CA THR A 376 -6.14 -22.53 4.57
C THR A 376 -6.95 -21.30 4.15
N PRO A 377 -6.84 -20.80 2.90
CA PRO A 377 -7.66 -19.69 2.46
C PRO A 377 -9.11 -20.08 2.78
N LEU A 378 -9.75 -19.30 3.64
CA LEU A 378 -11.20 -19.28 3.72
C LEU A 378 -11.66 -18.78 2.34
N LYS A 379 -11.70 -19.72 1.36
CA LYS A 379 -12.63 -19.58 0.28
C LYS A 379 -13.95 -19.29 0.97
N THR A 380 -14.49 -18.12 0.75
CA THR A 380 -15.87 -17.79 1.07
C THR A 380 -16.74 -18.86 0.42
N LEU A 381 -16.93 -19.96 1.12
CA LEU A 381 -17.91 -20.96 0.77
C LEU A 381 -19.27 -20.30 0.99
N PRO A 382 -20.19 -20.42 0.05
CA PRO A 382 -21.56 -20.00 0.27
C PRO A 382 -22.02 -20.71 1.54
N SER A 383 -22.72 -20.01 2.41
CA SER A 383 -23.26 -20.37 3.72
C SER A 383 -23.38 -21.90 3.93
N GLN A 384 -22.29 -22.53 4.35
CA GLN A 384 -22.31 -23.94 4.73
C GLN A 384 -22.83 -24.04 6.15
N THR A 385 -23.70 -25.01 6.38
CA THR A 385 -24.24 -25.30 7.71
C THR A 385 -23.13 -25.84 8.63
N LEU A 386 -23.31 -25.74 9.95
CA LEU A 386 -22.40 -26.35 10.93
C LEU A 386 -22.14 -27.82 10.63
N ALA A 387 -23.16 -28.53 10.10
CA ALA A 387 -23.06 -29.94 9.69
C ALA A 387 -22.06 -30.16 8.54
N ASP A 388 -21.98 -29.21 7.59
CA ASP A 388 -21.05 -29.30 6.46
C ASP A 388 -19.60 -29.07 6.93
N HIS A 389 -19.37 -28.13 7.84
CA HIS A 389 -18.05 -27.92 8.45
C HIS A 389 -17.57 -29.14 9.25
N VAL A 390 -18.45 -29.75 10.01
CA VAL A 390 -18.13 -30.99 10.75
C VAL A 390 -17.79 -32.09 9.76
N ALA A 391 -18.55 -32.25 8.69
CA ALA A 391 -18.33 -33.29 7.67
C ALA A 391 -16.97 -33.14 6.96
N VAL A 392 -16.58 -31.90 6.62
CA VAL A 392 -15.28 -31.61 6.00
C VAL A 392 -14.12 -31.92 6.96
N SER A 393 -14.20 -31.48 8.21
CA SER A 393 -13.19 -31.74 9.24
C SER A 393 -13.05 -33.26 9.53
N GLU A 394 -14.16 -33.95 9.61
CA GLU A 394 -14.20 -35.41 9.83
C GLU A 394 -13.56 -36.14 8.64
N ARG A 395 -13.90 -35.80 7.42
CA ARG A 395 -13.31 -36.39 6.21
C ARG A 395 -11.79 -36.17 6.16
N ARG A 396 -11.31 -34.94 6.42
CA ARG A 396 -9.89 -34.63 6.46
C ARG A 396 -9.13 -35.46 7.48
N ARG A 397 -9.65 -35.55 8.70
CA ARG A 397 -9.02 -36.31 9.80
C ARG A 397 -8.92 -37.79 9.51
N ILE A 398 -9.94 -38.38 8.85
CA ILE A 398 -9.92 -39.77 8.42
C ILE A 398 -8.85 -40.02 7.36
N ILE A 399 -8.71 -39.12 6.35
CA ILE A 399 -7.71 -39.22 5.28
C ILE A 399 -6.29 -39.13 5.86
N GLU A 400 -6.02 -38.17 6.72
CA GLU A 400 -4.72 -37.96 7.37
C GLU A 400 -4.31 -39.20 8.20
N SER A 401 -5.26 -39.75 8.97
CA SER A 401 -4.99 -40.91 9.79
C SER A 401 -4.82 -42.19 8.97
N LEU A 402 -5.54 -42.34 7.84
CA LEU A 402 -5.33 -43.46 6.90
C LEU A 402 -3.96 -43.37 6.23
N ALA A 403 -3.52 -42.18 5.82
CA ALA A 403 -2.20 -41.96 5.23
C ALA A 403 -1.08 -42.29 6.24
N ALA A 404 -1.22 -41.83 7.48
CA ALA A 404 -0.26 -42.13 8.56
C ALA A 404 -0.13 -43.61 8.89
N ASN A 405 -1.21 -44.36 8.76
CA ASN A 405 -1.24 -45.81 9.04
C ASN A 405 -1.20 -46.70 7.77
N GLN A 406 -0.72 -46.11 6.65
CA GLN A 406 -0.57 -46.87 5.37
C GLN A 406 -1.83 -47.61 4.90
N GLY A 407 -3.00 -47.00 5.15
CA GLY A 407 -4.29 -47.58 4.77
C GLY A 407 -4.84 -48.68 5.70
N ARG A 408 -4.18 -49.00 6.79
CA ARG A 408 -4.60 -50.06 7.73
C ARG A 408 -5.78 -49.63 8.59
N ILE A 409 -6.98 -50.13 8.27
CA ILE A 409 -8.25 -49.72 8.89
C ILE A 409 -8.27 -49.97 10.41
N ALA A 410 -7.65 -51.08 10.87
CA ALA A 410 -7.64 -51.43 12.29
C ALA A 410 -6.86 -50.44 13.15
N GLU A 411 -5.67 -50.02 12.68
CA GLU A 411 -4.78 -49.10 13.37
C GLU A 411 -5.35 -47.68 13.30
N THR A 412 -5.92 -47.31 12.15
CA THR A 412 -6.59 -46.02 11.95
C THR A 412 -7.79 -45.83 12.87
N ALA A 413 -8.61 -46.87 13.04
CA ALA A 413 -9.76 -46.84 13.96
C ALA A 413 -9.32 -46.68 15.43
N LEU A 414 -8.24 -47.36 15.83
CA LEU A 414 -7.64 -47.22 17.16
C LEU A 414 -7.11 -45.78 17.40
N GLN A 415 -6.39 -45.23 16.42
CA GLN A 415 -5.84 -43.86 16.49
C GLN A 415 -6.93 -42.81 16.57
N LEU A 416 -8.05 -43.01 15.88
CA LEU A 416 -9.21 -42.11 15.90
C LEU A 416 -10.15 -42.33 17.09
N GLY A 417 -9.90 -43.32 17.94
CA GLY A 417 -10.73 -43.64 19.11
C GLY A 417 -12.14 -44.14 18.79
N ILE A 418 -12.34 -44.74 17.59
CA ILE A 418 -13.63 -45.23 17.12
C ILE A 418 -13.58 -46.75 16.75
N SER A 419 -14.75 -47.38 16.69
CA SER A 419 -14.80 -48.76 16.24
C SER A 419 -14.53 -48.88 14.72
N ARG A 420 -13.99 -50.05 14.28
CA ARG A 420 -13.76 -50.33 12.85
C ARG A 420 -15.03 -50.19 12.02
N LYS A 421 -16.18 -50.60 12.55
CA LYS A 421 -17.49 -50.47 11.91
C LYS A 421 -17.85 -48.98 11.71
N ASN A 422 -17.67 -48.17 12.74
CA ASN A 422 -17.96 -46.71 12.68
C ASN A 422 -17.00 -45.99 11.70
N LEU A 423 -15.71 -46.36 11.66
CA LEU A 423 -14.78 -45.83 10.67
C LEU A 423 -15.21 -46.18 9.25
N TRP A 424 -15.62 -47.42 9.01
CA TRP A 424 -16.06 -47.87 7.70
C TRP A 424 -17.35 -47.15 7.23
N GLU A 425 -18.33 -46.93 8.11
CA GLU A 425 -19.54 -46.16 7.84
C GLU A 425 -19.22 -44.69 7.51
N LYS A 426 -18.29 -44.10 8.24
CA LYS A 426 -17.82 -42.73 7.98
C LYS A 426 -17.04 -42.60 6.66
N MET A 427 -16.17 -43.55 6.35
CA MET A 427 -15.46 -43.60 5.07
C MET A 427 -16.45 -43.70 3.90
N LYS A 428 -17.47 -44.57 4.01
CA LYS A 428 -18.53 -44.73 3.01
C LYS A 428 -19.35 -43.43 2.87
N LYS A 429 -19.70 -42.79 3.98
CA LYS A 429 -20.42 -41.52 4.00
C LYS A 429 -19.65 -40.38 3.29
N HIS A 430 -18.33 -40.36 3.44
CA HIS A 430 -17.45 -39.32 2.88
C HIS A 430 -16.83 -39.69 1.52
N GLY A 431 -17.21 -40.81 0.92
CA GLY A 431 -16.71 -41.24 -0.40
C GLY A 431 -15.20 -41.56 -0.40
N ILE A 432 -14.63 -41.95 0.73
CA ILE A 432 -13.23 -42.34 0.85
C ILE A 432 -13.12 -43.81 0.46
N GLY A 433 -12.64 -44.12 -0.76
CA GLY A 433 -12.42 -45.47 -1.24
C GLY A 433 -11.28 -46.15 -0.45
N ALA A 434 -11.51 -47.31 0.15
CA ALA A 434 -10.45 -48.18 0.55
C ALA A 434 -9.82 -48.79 -0.71
N GLN A 435 -8.55 -48.48 -0.99
CA GLN A 435 -7.76 -49.38 -1.85
C GLN A 435 -7.57 -50.66 -1.06
N THR A 436 -8.49 -51.60 -1.26
CA THR A 436 -8.34 -52.94 -0.77
C THR A 436 -7.24 -53.64 -1.57
N GLY A 437 -6.06 -53.74 -0.97
CA GLY A 437 -5.17 -54.83 -1.29
C GLY A 437 -5.83 -56.09 -0.73
N GLU A 438 -6.55 -56.82 -1.57
CA GLU A 438 -6.77 -58.27 -1.38
C GLU A 438 -5.45 -58.95 -1.71
N GLU A 439 -4.87 -59.59 -0.67
CA GLU A 439 -4.21 -60.89 -0.86
C GLU A 439 -3.79 -61.44 0.53
N ALA A 440 -4.27 -62.71 0.77
CA ALA A 440 -3.94 -63.74 1.75
C ALA A 440 -4.42 -63.55 3.19
#